data_3fd4c58477512bca08d4d5754a9b827a
#
_entry.id   3fd4c58477512bca08d4d5754a9b827a
#
_cell.length_a   1.000
_cell.length_b   1.000
_cell.length_c   1.000
_cell.angle_alpha   90.00
_cell.angle_beta   90.00
_cell.angle_gamma   90.00
#
_symmetry.space_group_name_H-M   'P 1'
#
loop_
_entity.id
_entity.type
_entity.pdbx_description
1 polymer ?
#
loop_
_entity_poly.entity_id
_entity_poly.type
_entity_poly.pdbx_seq_one_letter_code
_entity_poly.pdbx_strand_id
1 'polypeptide(L)'
;MDDGNIVSKFYDTDKIYLEERKKLSEKYGKQDLWDVIDPWGLAVGISNLSIKLSIADLLRSTLDVPGHIAEFGTWRGDNLLFMAKILKIYDPYGSKLLHAFDSFEGLTEFTEEDKVSPETVKGLYKGSYEKLMDFISLYKM
;
A
#
# COMPACT_ATOMS: atom_id res chain seq x y z
N MET A 1 -14.96 -35.19 -13.65
CA MET A 1 -15.51 -33.87 -14.00
C MET A 1 -14.76 -32.88 -13.17
N ASP A 2 -13.92 -32.11 -13.82
CA ASP A 2 -13.10 -31.09 -13.15
C ASP A 2 -14.04 -29.97 -12.72
N ASP A 3 -14.22 -29.82 -11.43
CA ASP A 3 -15.06 -28.77 -10.84
C ASP A 3 -14.39 -27.42 -11.12
N GLY A 4 -14.68 -26.82 -12.24
CA GLY A 4 -14.12 -25.58 -12.78
C GLY A 4 -13.76 -24.45 -11.80
N ASN A 5 -13.05 -24.77 -10.76
CA ASN A 5 -12.44 -23.80 -9.84
C ASN A 5 -11.29 -23.11 -10.58
N ILE A 6 -11.58 -21.93 -11.10
CA ILE A 6 -10.56 -21.04 -11.63
C ILE A 6 -9.68 -20.62 -10.46
N VAL A 7 -8.59 -21.34 -10.25
CA VAL A 7 -7.59 -20.98 -9.27
C VAL A 7 -6.85 -19.75 -9.81
N SER A 8 -6.93 -18.64 -9.09
CA SER A 8 -6.16 -17.44 -9.44
C SER A 8 -4.67 -17.77 -9.53
N LYS A 9 -3.95 -17.20 -10.51
CA LYS A 9 -2.49 -17.28 -10.61
C LYS A 9 -1.75 -16.76 -9.35
N PHE A 10 -2.45 -16.06 -8.48
CA PHE A 10 -1.94 -15.54 -7.21
C PHE A 10 -2.29 -16.41 -6.00
N TYR A 11 -2.92 -17.56 -6.20
CA TYR A 11 -3.43 -18.42 -5.12
C TYR A 11 -2.36 -18.74 -4.06
N ASP A 12 -1.16 -19.15 -4.48
CA ASP A 12 -0.09 -19.49 -3.54
C ASP A 12 0.42 -18.27 -2.78
N THR A 13 0.49 -17.12 -3.44
CA THR A 13 0.84 -15.84 -2.81
C THR A 13 -0.21 -15.42 -1.78
N ASP A 14 -1.48 -15.55 -2.12
CA ASP A 14 -2.57 -15.19 -1.22
C ASP A 14 -2.65 -16.14 -0.02
N LYS A 15 -2.35 -17.42 -0.19
CA LYS A 15 -2.27 -18.37 0.92
C LYS A 15 -1.21 -17.97 1.95
N ILE A 16 0.00 -17.65 1.48
CA ILE A 16 1.08 -17.15 2.35
C ILE A 16 0.64 -15.86 3.05
N TYR A 17 0.06 -14.94 2.30
CA TYR A 17 -0.48 -13.68 2.85
C TYR A 17 -1.49 -13.93 3.97
N LEU A 18 -2.44 -14.85 3.81
CA LEU A 18 -3.46 -15.14 4.82
C LEU A 18 -2.86 -15.70 6.12
N GLU A 19 -1.83 -16.55 6.00
CA GLU A 19 -1.09 -17.07 7.17
C GLU A 19 -0.35 -15.96 7.93
N GLU A 20 0.39 -15.11 7.23
CA GLU A 20 1.12 -14.00 7.84
C GLU A 20 0.16 -12.93 8.39
N ARG A 21 -0.96 -12.65 7.72
CA ARG A 21 -2.01 -11.75 8.17
C ARG A 21 -2.59 -12.15 9.52
N LYS A 22 -2.78 -13.46 9.74
CA LYS A 22 -3.27 -13.97 11.03
C LYS A 22 -2.32 -13.59 12.16
N LYS A 23 -1.02 -13.81 11.99
CA LYS A 23 0.00 -13.43 12.98
C LYS A 23 0.00 -11.93 13.25
N LEU A 24 -0.13 -11.12 12.20
CA LEU A 24 -0.17 -9.67 12.33
C LEU A 24 -1.44 -9.20 13.07
N SER A 25 -2.57 -9.85 12.82
CA SER A 25 -3.83 -9.56 13.52
C SER A 25 -3.73 -9.85 15.01
N GLU A 26 -3.09 -10.94 15.37
CA GLU A 26 -2.81 -11.30 16.77
C GLU A 26 -1.93 -10.23 17.43
N LYS A 27 -0.86 -9.78 16.77
CA LYS A 27 0.03 -8.72 17.24
C LYS A 27 -0.73 -7.42 17.56
N TYR A 28 -1.67 -7.02 16.72
CA TYR A 28 -2.39 -5.76 16.85
C TYR A 28 -3.79 -5.89 17.47
N GLY A 29 -4.24 -7.11 17.79
CA GLY A 29 -5.54 -7.37 18.42
C GLY A 29 -6.75 -6.92 17.58
N LYS A 30 -6.68 -7.09 16.26
CA LYS A 30 -7.66 -6.53 15.31
C LYS A 30 -8.20 -7.58 14.32
N GLN A 31 -8.47 -8.78 14.79
CA GLN A 31 -8.97 -9.88 13.96
C GLN A 31 -10.22 -9.49 13.14
N ASP A 32 -11.20 -8.86 13.79
CA ASP A 32 -12.51 -8.55 13.20
C ASP A 32 -12.46 -7.52 12.06
N LEU A 33 -11.35 -6.80 11.92
CA LEU A 33 -11.21 -5.81 10.85
C LEU A 33 -11.10 -6.44 9.46
N TRP A 34 -10.66 -7.68 9.36
CA TRP A 34 -10.46 -8.32 8.06
C TRP A 34 -11.77 -8.61 7.34
N ASP A 35 -12.84 -8.87 8.07
CA ASP A 35 -14.18 -9.07 7.51
C ASP A 35 -14.70 -7.81 6.77
N VAL A 36 -14.15 -6.64 7.13
CA VAL A 36 -14.46 -5.36 6.50
C VAL A 36 -13.42 -4.98 5.44
N ILE A 37 -12.15 -5.36 5.64
CA ILE A 37 -11.04 -4.99 4.76
C ILE A 37 -11.02 -5.87 3.50
N ASP A 38 -11.32 -7.16 3.62
CA ASP A 38 -11.28 -8.09 2.48
C ASP A 38 -12.25 -7.69 1.35
N PRO A 39 -13.52 -7.39 1.63
CA PRO A 39 -14.41 -6.83 0.64
C PRO A 39 -14.25 -5.30 0.54
N TRP A 40 -13.00 -4.80 0.46
CA TRP A 40 -12.70 -3.36 0.51
C TRP A 40 -13.52 -2.50 -0.48
N GLY A 41 -13.97 -3.09 -1.58
CA GLY A 41 -14.85 -2.43 -2.53
C GLY A 41 -16.20 -1.97 -1.95
N LEU A 42 -16.65 -2.58 -0.83
CA LEU A 42 -17.85 -2.15 -0.12
C LEU A 42 -17.60 -0.90 0.74
N ALA A 43 -16.38 -0.73 1.24
CA ALA A 43 -16.04 0.30 2.20
C ALA A 43 -15.20 1.44 1.61
N VAL A 44 -14.57 1.24 0.44
CA VAL A 44 -13.73 2.25 -0.18
C VAL A 44 -14.55 3.41 -0.73
N GLY A 45 -14.19 4.64 -0.35
CA GLY A 45 -14.80 5.85 -0.90
C GLY A 45 -14.39 6.09 -2.36
N ILE A 46 -15.27 6.73 -3.14
CA ILE A 46 -15.04 7.02 -4.57
C ILE A 46 -13.74 7.81 -4.78
N SER A 47 -13.44 8.78 -3.91
CA SER A 47 -12.20 9.57 -4.00
C SER A 47 -10.95 8.69 -3.83
N ASN A 48 -10.93 7.81 -2.84
CA ASN A 48 -9.83 6.89 -2.62
C ASN A 48 -9.68 5.91 -3.78
N LEU A 49 -10.80 5.39 -4.30
CA LEU A 49 -10.79 4.51 -5.46
C LEU A 49 -10.22 5.22 -6.69
N SER A 50 -10.62 6.47 -6.95
CA SER A 50 -10.12 7.24 -8.10
C SER A 50 -8.61 7.47 -8.02
N ILE A 51 -8.07 7.75 -6.84
CA ILE A 51 -6.61 7.88 -6.63
C ILE A 51 -5.91 6.55 -6.97
N LYS A 52 -6.42 5.42 -6.49
CA LYS A 52 -5.83 4.11 -6.77
C LYS A 52 -5.86 3.76 -8.26
N LEU A 53 -6.95 4.04 -8.93
CA LEU A 53 -7.05 3.83 -10.39
C LEU A 53 -6.06 4.72 -11.15
N SER A 54 -5.93 6.00 -10.78
CA SER A 54 -4.96 6.90 -11.40
C SER A 54 -3.51 6.42 -11.21
N ILE A 55 -3.16 5.96 -10.02
CA ILE A 55 -1.84 5.38 -9.74
C ILE A 55 -1.61 4.13 -10.60
N ALA A 56 -2.60 3.25 -10.69
CA ALA A 56 -2.49 2.03 -11.50
C ALA A 56 -2.28 2.36 -12.99
N ASP A 57 -2.99 3.32 -13.53
CA ASP A 57 -2.85 3.75 -14.93
C ASP A 57 -1.49 4.40 -15.20
N LEU A 58 -1.00 5.26 -14.29
CA LEU A 58 0.33 5.85 -14.38
C LEU A 58 1.42 4.77 -14.36
N LEU A 59 1.35 3.81 -13.43
CA LEU A 59 2.30 2.71 -13.37
C LEU A 59 2.29 1.90 -14.67
N ARG A 60 1.12 1.56 -15.16
CA ARG A 60 0.97 0.82 -16.42
C ARG A 60 1.61 1.54 -17.61
N SER A 61 1.43 2.85 -17.68
CA SER A 61 2.01 3.66 -18.76
C SER A 61 3.54 3.79 -18.68
N THR A 62 4.15 3.46 -17.54
CA THR A 62 5.59 3.57 -17.30
C THR A 62 6.32 2.22 -17.19
N LEU A 63 5.64 1.11 -17.46
CA LEU A 63 6.27 -0.22 -17.33
C LEU A 63 7.49 -0.37 -18.24
N ASP A 64 7.41 0.15 -19.47
CA ASP A 64 8.49 0.09 -20.47
C ASP A 64 9.56 1.18 -20.26
N VAL A 65 9.37 2.11 -19.33
CA VAL A 65 10.36 3.15 -19.03
C VAL A 65 11.46 2.54 -18.16
N PRO A 66 12.74 2.60 -18.57
CA PRO A 66 13.84 2.10 -17.74
C PRO A 66 13.95 2.83 -16.40
N GLY A 67 14.40 2.10 -15.36
CA GLY A 67 14.65 2.65 -14.05
C GLY A 67 13.67 2.16 -12.99
N HIS A 68 13.64 2.87 -11.87
CA HIS A 68 12.90 2.52 -10.66
C HIS A 68 11.83 3.57 -10.36
N ILE A 69 11.01 3.31 -9.35
CA ILE A 69 9.93 4.19 -8.91
C ILE A 69 10.28 4.74 -7.54
N ALA A 70 10.10 6.03 -7.33
CA ALA A 70 10.31 6.69 -6.05
C ALA A 70 9.01 7.34 -5.56
N GLU A 71 8.68 7.12 -4.29
CA GLU A 71 7.59 7.78 -3.58
C GLU A 71 8.18 8.68 -2.50
N PHE A 72 7.85 9.95 -2.54
CA PHE A 72 8.21 10.92 -1.50
C PHE A 72 6.96 11.27 -0.70
N GLY A 73 7.04 11.13 0.63
CA GLY A 73 5.88 11.28 1.50
C GLY A 73 5.05 9.99 1.59
N THR A 74 5.68 8.91 2.00
CA THR A 74 5.07 7.56 2.07
C THR A 74 4.02 7.43 3.16
N TRP A 75 4.15 8.22 4.23
CA TRP A 75 3.24 8.23 5.38
C TRP A 75 2.99 6.83 5.95
N ARG A 76 1.78 6.28 5.71
CA ARG A 76 1.38 4.93 6.18
C ARG A 76 1.75 3.82 5.20
N GLY A 77 2.23 4.15 4.00
CA GLY A 77 2.62 3.19 2.98
C GLY A 77 1.46 2.63 2.13
N ASP A 78 0.28 3.24 2.21
CA ASP A 78 -0.89 2.76 1.48
C ASP A 78 -0.69 2.75 -0.05
N ASN A 79 -0.16 3.84 -0.60
CA ASN A 79 0.14 3.92 -2.02
C ASN A 79 1.37 3.07 -2.38
N LEU A 80 2.40 3.04 -1.53
CA LEU A 80 3.57 2.20 -1.72
C LEU A 80 3.20 0.73 -1.89
N LEU A 81 2.42 0.18 -0.95
CA LEU A 81 1.99 -1.21 -1.00
C LEU A 81 1.02 -1.49 -2.14
N PHE A 82 0.18 -0.52 -2.49
CA PHE A 82 -0.67 -0.61 -3.66
C PHE A 82 0.16 -0.70 -4.94
N MET A 83 1.15 0.19 -5.12
CA MET A 83 2.07 0.18 -6.27
C MET A 83 2.84 -1.13 -6.36
N ALA A 84 3.34 -1.65 -5.23
CA ALA A 84 4.04 -2.94 -5.19
C ALA A 84 3.17 -4.08 -5.70
N LYS A 85 1.90 -4.14 -5.28
CA LYS A 85 0.93 -5.14 -5.75
C LYS A 85 0.62 -4.99 -7.23
N ILE A 86 0.42 -3.75 -7.71
CA ILE A 86 0.19 -3.48 -9.14
C ILE A 86 1.38 -3.92 -9.99
N LEU A 87 2.62 -3.66 -9.54
CA LEU A 87 3.81 -4.16 -10.24
C LEU A 87 3.85 -5.69 -10.30
N LYS A 88 3.51 -6.38 -9.20
CA LYS A 88 3.41 -7.86 -9.21
C LYS A 88 2.37 -8.39 -10.19
N ILE A 89 1.31 -7.64 -10.46
CA ILE A 89 0.26 -8.01 -11.41
C ILE A 89 0.73 -7.79 -12.86
N TYR A 90 1.30 -6.63 -13.15
CA TYR A 90 1.61 -6.22 -14.52
C TYR A 90 3.02 -6.59 -14.97
N ASP A 91 3.99 -6.62 -14.07
CA ASP A 91 5.39 -6.91 -14.32
C ASP A 91 5.99 -7.85 -13.26
N PRO A 92 5.46 -9.09 -13.14
CA PRO A 92 5.81 -10.01 -12.06
C PRO A 92 7.27 -10.45 -12.08
N TYR A 93 7.93 -10.34 -13.21
CA TYR A 93 9.34 -10.70 -13.43
C TYR A 93 10.23 -9.47 -13.65
N GLY A 94 9.65 -8.29 -13.57
CA GLY A 94 10.37 -7.04 -13.76
C GLY A 94 11.38 -6.76 -12.65
N SER A 95 12.35 -5.91 -12.98
CA SER A 95 13.43 -5.49 -12.09
C SER A 95 13.19 -4.12 -11.44
N LYS A 96 11.99 -3.54 -11.63
CA LYS A 96 11.67 -2.23 -11.03
C LYS A 96 11.58 -2.34 -9.51
N LEU A 97 12.33 -1.49 -8.83
CA LEU A 97 12.27 -1.34 -7.39
C LEU A 97 11.41 -0.12 -7.03
N LEU A 98 10.73 -0.22 -5.89
CA LEU A 98 10.06 0.91 -5.26
C LEU A 98 10.93 1.46 -4.15
N HIS A 99 11.23 2.75 -4.24
CA HIS A 99 11.97 3.48 -3.20
C HIS A 99 11.02 4.41 -2.49
N ALA A 100 10.89 4.25 -1.18
CA ALA A 100 10.03 5.05 -0.33
C ALA A 100 10.85 5.98 0.54
N PHE A 101 10.47 7.26 0.57
CA PHE A 101 11.16 8.30 1.34
C PHE A 101 10.15 9.01 2.25
N ASP A 102 10.36 8.88 3.55
CA ASP A 102 9.55 9.53 4.59
C ASP A 102 10.36 9.66 5.87
N SER A 103 10.13 10.70 6.64
CA SER A 103 10.70 10.85 7.98
C SER A 103 9.98 10.03 9.03
N PHE A 104 8.72 9.67 8.76
CA PHE A 104 7.75 9.07 9.69
C PHE A 104 7.44 9.95 10.92
N GLU A 105 7.94 11.19 10.94
CA GLU A 105 7.68 12.15 12.02
C GLU A 105 6.49 13.06 11.74
N GLY A 106 5.99 13.02 10.49
CA GLY A 106 4.94 13.90 10.00
C GLY A 106 5.49 15.27 9.58
N LEU A 107 4.58 16.25 9.45
CA LEU A 107 4.95 17.59 9.03
C LEU A 107 5.86 18.27 10.07
N THR A 108 6.82 19.03 9.57
CA THR A 108 7.74 19.84 10.39
C THR A 108 7.04 21.06 10.98
N GLU A 109 7.78 21.92 11.67
CA GLU A 109 7.28 23.23 12.07
C GLU A 109 7.05 24.11 10.84
N PHE A 110 6.03 24.95 10.92
CA PHE A 110 5.67 25.91 9.88
C PHE A 110 6.27 27.26 10.19
N THR A 111 6.63 27.98 9.13
CA THR A 111 7.06 29.38 9.19
C THR A 111 5.91 30.29 8.82
N GLU A 112 6.09 31.61 8.99
CA GLU A 112 5.08 32.60 8.56
C GLU A 112 4.83 32.59 7.04
N GLU A 113 5.79 32.08 6.27
CA GLU A 113 5.69 31.94 4.81
C GLU A 113 4.81 30.76 4.37
N ASP A 114 4.64 29.77 5.25
CA ASP A 114 3.79 28.61 5.03
C ASP A 114 2.32 29.00 5.26
N LYS A 115 1.62 29.30 4.19
CA LYS A 115 0.17 29.63 4.24
C LYS A 115 -0.67 28.37 4.46
N VAL A 116 -0.59 27.79 5.66
CA VAL A 116 -1.31 26.55 6.02
C VAL A 116 -2.65 26.87 6.69
N SER A 117 -3.60 25.93 6.60
CA SER A 117 -4.86 26.04 7.32
C SER A 117 -4.67 25.85 8.82
N PRO A 118 -5.58 26.36 9.68
CA PRO A 118 -5.48 26.21 11.14
C PRO A 118 -5.45 24.77 11.63
N GLU A 119 -5.99 23.83 10.85
CA GLU A 119 -5.98 22.41 11.17
C GLU A 119 -4.64 21.72 10.83
N THR A 120 -3.78 22.40 10.07
CA THR A 120 -2.48 21.87 9.66
C THR A 120 -1.47 22.12 10.79
N VAL A 121 -1.14 21.07 11.51
CA VAL A 121 -0.28 21.16 12.69
C VAL A 121 0.98 20.30 12.51
N LYS A 122 2.05 20.66 13.25
CA LYS A 122 3.28 19.86 13.35
C LYS A 122 2.93 18.41 13.73
N GLY A 123 3.57 17.46 13.07
CA GLY A 123 3.35 16.02 13.29
C GLY A 123 2.10 15.46 12.59
N LEU A 124 1.31 16.28 11.90
CA LEU A 124 0.25 15.76 11.05
C LEU A 124 0.87 14.85 9.97
N TYR A 125 0.16 13.79 9.59
CA TYR A 125 0.65 12.72 8.70
C TYR A 125 1.83 11.92 9.26
N LYS A 126 2.01 11.88 10.58
CA LYS A 126 2.97 10.95 11.20
C LYS A 126 2.62 9.51 10.84
N GLY A 127 3.63 8.77 10.34
CA GLY A 127 3.55 7.35 10.05
C GLY A 127 4.21 6.49 11.14
N SER A 128 4.20 5.17 10.94
CA SER A 128 4.97 4.23 11.74
C SER A 128 5.77 3.35 10.80
N TYR A 129 7.09 3.51 10.82
CA TYR A 129 8.01 2.69 10.03
C TYR A 129 7.87 1.20 10.37
N GLU A 130 7.85 0.87 11.68
CA GLU A 130 7.70 -0.52 12.14
C GLU A 130 6.44 -1.17 11.57
N LYS A 131 5.31 -0.46 11.69
CA LYS A 131 4.03 -0.96 11.18
C LYS A 131 4.02 -1.13 9.66
N LEU A 132 4.66 -0.22 8.92
CA LEU A 132 4.82 -0.34 7.48
C LEU A 132 5.64 -1.59 7.12
N MET A 133 6.75 -1.83 7.83
CA MET A 133 7.58 -3.02 7.60
C MET A 133 6.85 -4.32 7.90
N ASP A 134 6.01 -4.35 8.94
CA ASP A 134 5.14 -5.49 9.22
C ASP A 134 4.19 -5.79 8.04
N PHE A 135 3.58 -4.76 7.45
CA PHE A 135 2.72 -4.93 6.27
C PHE A 135 3.48 -5.32 5.00
N ILE A 136 4.69 -4.80 4.78
CA ILE A 136 5.56 -5.21 3.67
C ILE A 136 5.88 -6.71 3.79
N SER A 137 6.12 -7.20 5.01
CA SER A 137 6.46 -8.59 5.25
C SER A 137 5.34 -9.58 4.94
N LEU A 138 4.07 -9.15 4.93
CA LEU A 138 2.92 -10.00 4.60
C LEU A 138 3.05 -10.67 3.22
N TYR A 139 3.64 -9.97 2.25
CA TYR A 139 3.83 -10.48 0.90
C TYR A 139 5.29 -10.78 0.58
N LYS A 140 6.20 -10.66 1.55
CA LYS A 140 7.65 -10.80 1.35
C LYS A 140 8.17 -9.93 0.19
N MET A 141 7.68 -8.70 0.15
CA MET A 141 8.04 -7.69 -0.85
C MET A 141 9.35 -6.97 -0.48
#